data_d9635b0f34ce0f4ba101a9755d7376b7
#
_entry.id   d9635b0f34ce0f4ba101a9755d7376b7
#
_cell.length_a   1.000
_cell.length_b   1.000
_cell.length_c   1.000
_cell.angle_alpha   90.00
_cell.angle_beta   90.00
_cell.angle_gamma   90.00
#
_symmetry.space_group_name_H-M   'P 1'
#
loop_
_entity.id
_entity.type
_entity.pdbx_description
1 polymer ?
#
loop_
_entity_poly.entity_id
_entity_poly.type
_entity_poly.pdbx_seq_one_letter_code
_entity_poly.pdbx_strand_id
1 'polypeptide(L)'
;GVTFCAVAAEHPLATHAARTNSAVAAFIDTCLKGGTTEAELATKEKEGVPTGLTVNHPITGEPIDVWVGNYVLIGYGDGAVMGVPAHDERDFAFARKYNLHIKPVIDVEGRPYSTEAWQDWYADKQRGRCINSGVLDGMSYQQAADEVADLMALQGLGEKKTTWRLRDWGISRQRY
;
A
#
# COMPACT_ATOMS: atom_id res chain seq x y z
N GLY A 1 -7.18 -8.17 -0.83
CA GLY A 1 -6.31 -7.69 -1.84
C GLY A 1 -6.16 -6.19 -1.85
N VAL A 2 -5.62 -5.71 -2.92
CA VAL A 2 -5.49 -4.28 -3.18
C VAL A 2 -6.87 -3.68 -3.40
N THR A 3 -7.21 -2.62 -2.64
CA THR A 3 -8.52 -1.95 -2.75
C THR A 3 -8.41 -0.44 -2.93
N PHE A 4 -7.24 0.13 -2.68
CA PHE A 4 -6.93 1.52 -2.97
C PHE A 4 -5.44 1.68 -3.31
N CYS A 5 -5.09 2.82 -3.89
CA CYS A 5 -3.71 3.25 -4.12
C CYS A 5 -3.50 4.57 -3.40
N ALA A 6 -2.38 4.75 -2.70
CA ALA A 6 -2.02 6.01 -2.10
C ALA A 6 -0.74 6.56 -2.73
N VAL A 7 -0.73 7.85 -3.04
CA VAL A 7 0.42 8.55 -3.62
C VAL A 7 0.96 9.61 -2.68
N ALA A 8 2.24 9.92 -2.81
CA ALA A 8 2.89 11.01 -2.08
C ALA A 8 2.27 12.37 -2.45
N ALA A 9 2.37 13.36 -1.56
CA ALA A 9 1.89 14.70 -1.80
C ALA A 9 2.57 15.36 -3.02
N GLU A 10 3.83 15.01 -3.30
CA GLU A 10 4.63 15.51 -4.41
C GLU A 10 4.40 14.75 -5.72
N HIS A 11 3.62 13.67 -5.69
CA HIS A 11 3.40 12.84 -6.87
C HIS A 11 2.63 13.59 -7.96
N PRO A 12 2.94 13.37 -9.26
CA PRO A 12 2.25 14.06 -10.38
C PRO A 12 0.73 13.91 -10.38
N LEU A 13 0.19 12.74 -9.99
CA LEU A 13 -1.26 12.52 -9.87
C LEU A 13 -1.88 13.40 -8.78
N ALA A 14 -1.19 13.61 -7.64
CA ALA A 14 -1.64 14.50 -6.58
C ALA A 14 -1.72 15.93 -7.08
N THR A 15 -0.67 16.42 -7.76
CA THR A 15 -0.64 17.74 -8.39
C THR A 15 -1.74 17.90 -9.45
N HIS A 16 -1.98 16.85 -10.25
CA HIS A 16 -3.05 16.86 -11.25
C HIS A 16 -4.43 17.00 -10.60
N ALA A 17 -4.72 16.21 -9.58
CA ALA A 17 -6.00 16.25 -8.86
C ALA A 17 -6.23 17.59 -8.15
N ALA A 18 -5.18 18.19 -7.59
CA ALA A 18 -5.24 19.47 -6.89
C ALA A 18 -5.72 20.64 -7.77
N ARG A 19 -5.60 20.52 -9.10
CA ARG A 19 -6.06 21.58 -10.03
C ARG A 19 -7.58 21.79 -10.00
N THR A 20 -8.34 20.75 -9.69
CA THR A 20 -9.80 20.77 -9.69
C THR A 20 -10.42 20.41 -8.34
N ASN A 21 -9.60 19.95 -7.38
CA ASN A 21 -10.04 19.53 -6.06
C ASN A 21 -9.29 20.32 -4.98
N SER A 22 -9.99 21.30 -4.39
CA SER A 22 -9.42 22.18 -3.36
C SER A 22 -9.06 21.44 -2.06
N ALA A 23 -9.75 20.34 -1.72
CA ALA A 23 -9.43 19.53 -0.55
C ALA A 23 -8.09 18.82 -0.74
N VAL A 24 -7.81 18.29 -1.94
CA VAL A 24 -6.51 17.71 -2.30
C VAL A 24 -5.42 18.77 -2.24
N ALA A 25 -5.65 19.96 -2.78
CA ALA A 25 -4.69 21.06 -2.74
C ALA A 25 -4.33 21.46 -1.30
N ALA A 26 -5.32 21.62 -0.43
CA ALA A 26 -5.12 21.94 0.98
C ALA A 26 -4.37 20.83 1.74
N PHE A 27 -4.69 19.57 1.45
CA PHE A 27 -4.02 18.43 2.09
C PHE A 27 -2.54 18.33 1.66
N ILE A 28 -2.24 18.53 0.38
CA ILE A 28 -0.86 18.59 -0.13
C ILE A 28 -0.06 19.68 0.61
N ASP A 29 -0.61 20.89 0.71
CA ASP A 29 0.03 22.00 1.42
C ASP A 29 0.32 21.65 2.90
N THR A 30 -0.61 20.98 3.57
CA THR A 30 -0.43 20.49 4.94
C THR A 30 0.69 19.44 5.03
N CYS A 31 0.73 18.48 4.11
CA CYS A 31 1.78 17.46 4.07
C CYS A 31 3.16 18.08 3.88
N LEU A 32 3.29 19.01 2.93
CA LEU A 32 4.57 19.67 2.61
C LEU A 32 5.08 20.56 3.75
N LYS A 33 4.19 21.18 4.53
CA LYS A 33 4.56 21.99 5.69
C LYS A 33 4.92 21.18 6.93
N GLY A 34 4.40 19.96 7.03
CA GLY A 34 4.52 19.13 8.24
C GLY A 34 5.87 18.44 8.43
N GLY A 35 6.82 18.55 7.50
CA GLY A 35 8.08 17.80 7.52
C GLY A 35 7.87 16.30 7.27
N THR A 36 8.74 15.67 6.48
CA THR A 36 8.61 14.27 6.07
C THR A 36 9.85 13.47 6.42
N THR A 37 10.24 13.45 7.71
CA THR A 37 11.30 12.52 8.10
C THR A 37 10.69 11.10 8.21
N GLU A 38 11.42 10.09 7.75
CA GLU A 38 10.99 8.68 7.80
C GLU A 38 10.60 8.25 9.24
N ALA A 39 11.26 8.80 10.23
CA ALA A 39 10.98 8.53 11.65
C ALA A 39 9.63 9.12 12.11
N GLU A 40 9.27 10.30 11.66
CA GLU A 40 7.99 10.94 11.98
C GLU A 40 6.82 10.21 11.30
N LEU A 41 7.02 9.78 10.04
CA LEU A 41 6.00 9.02 9.31
C LEU A 41 5.73 7.64 9.91
N ALA A 42 6.71 7.01 10.56
CA ALA A 42 6.55 5.71 11.19
C ALA A 42 5.58 5.74 12.40
N THR A 43 5.49 6.88 13.08
CA THR A 43 4.67 7.05 14.30
C THR A 43 3.39 7.84 14.09
N LYS A 44 3.29 8.58 12.98
CA LYS A 44 2.13 9.41 12.67
C LYS A 44 0.95 8.57 12.21
N GLU A 45 -0.26 8.96 12.62
CA GLU A 45 -1.48 8.36 12.10
C GLU A 45 -1.57 8.55 10.59
N LYS A 46 -1.93 7.48 9.86
CA LYS A 46 -2.17 7.57 8.43
C LYS A 46 -3.41 8.41 8.14
N GLU A 47 -3.22 9.47 7.35
CA GLU A 47 -4.27 10.32 6.85
C GLU A 47 -4.20 10.44 5.34
N GLY A 48 -5.33 10.68 4.71
CA GLY A 48 -5.39 10.84 3.26
C GLY A 48 -6.66 11.52 2.79
N VAL A 49 -6.64 11.95 1.53
CA VAL A 49 -7.76 12.58 0.84
C VAL A 49 -7.94 11.91 -0.52
N PRO A 50 -9.18 11.54 -0.92
CA PRO A 50 -9.44 10.95 -2.22
C PRO A 50 -9.20 11.99 -3.33
N THR A 51 -8.52 11.56 -4.38
CA THR A 51 -8.24 12.42 -5.54
C THR A 51 -9.42 12.55 -6.51
N GLY A 52 -10.33 11.58 -6.49
CA GLY A 52 -11.35 11.40 -7.52
C GLY A 52 -10.82 10.70 -8.79
N LEU A 53 -9.54 10.32 -8.82
CA LEU A 53 -8.94 9.55 -9.90
C LEU A 53 -8.94 8.07 -9.57
N THR A 54 -8.89 7.24 -10.62
CA THR A 54 -8.74 5.80 -10.50
C THR A 54 -7.55 5.32 -11.34
N VAL A 55 -6.98 4.18 -10.93
CA VAL A 55 -6.00 3.41 -11.71
C VAL A 55 -6.52 1.99 -11.88
N ASN A 56 -6.11 1.31 -12.93
CA ASN A 56 -6.52 -0.07 -13.17
C ASN A 56 -5.67 -1.04 -12.33
N HIS A 57 -6.33 -1.97 -11.64
CA HIS A 57 -5.64 -3.07 -10.98
C HIS A 57 -4.90 -3.91 -12.02
N PRO A 58 -3.57 -4.14 -11.88
CA PRO A 58 -2.76 -4.72 -12.95
C PRO A 58 -3.12 -6.17 -13.30
N ILE A 59 -3.78 -6.90 -12.40
CA ILE A 59 -4.18 -8.31 -12.64
C ILE A 59 -5.65 -8.39 -13.06
N THR A 60 -6.56 -7.69 -12.36
CA THR A 60 -8.00 -7.82 -12.59
C THR A 60 -8.55 -6.79 -13.57
N GLY A 61 -7.83 -5.69 -13.83
CA GLY A 61 -8.31 -4.56 -14.63
C GLY A 61 -9.38 -3.68 -13.95
N GLU A 62 -9.80 -4.05 -12.73
CA GLU A 62 -10.79 -3.27 -11.97
C GLU A 62 -10.24 -1.90 -11.58
N PRO A 63 -11.07 -0.84 -11.57
CA PRO A 63 -10.65 0.48 -11.14
C PRO A 63 -10.38 0.49 -9.62
N ILE A 64 -9.28 1.13 -9.23
CA ILE A 64 -8.85 1.32 -7.85
C ILE A 64 -8.76 2.81 -7.59
N ASP A 65 -9.37 3.29 -6.51
CA ASP A 65 -9.33 4.69 -6.11
C ASP A 65 -7.92 5.13 -5.72
N VAL A 66 -7.54 6.33 -6.18
CA VAL A 66 -6.27 6.97 -5.83
C VAL A 66 -6.48 8.00 -4.73
N TRP A 67 -5.67 7.89 -3.68
CA TRP A 67 -5.64 8.78 -2.54
C TRP A 67 -4.31 9.53 -2.46
N VAL A 68 -4.29 10.74 -1.94
CA VAL A 68 -3.05 11.37 -1.47
C VAL A 68 -2.89 11.01 0.00
N GLY A 69 -1.78 10.38 0.38
CA GLY A 69 -1.52 9.96 1.75
C GLY A 69 -0.33 10.70 2.38
N ASN A 70 -0.47 11.09 3.67
CA ASN A 70 0.60 11.75 4.43
C ASN A 70 1.75 10.80 4.80
N TYR A 71 1.65 9.52 4.48
CA TYR A 71 2.57 8.45 4.88
C TYR A 71 3.35 7.85 3.69
N VAL A 72 3.13 8.37 2.49
CA VAL A 72 3.82 7.92 1.28
C VAL A 72 4.99 8.85 0.99
N LEU A 73 6.18 8.28 0.83
CA LEU A 73 7.39 9.02 0.49
C LEU A 73 7.63 9.01 -1.01
N ILE A 74 7.88 10.17 -1.61
CA ILE A 74 8.18 10.29 -3.03
C ILE A 74 9.48 9.56 -3.42
N GLY A 75 10.43 9.46 -2.52
CA GLY A 75 11.71 8.78 -2.74
C GLY A 75 11.66 7.25 -2.56
N TYR A 76 10.50 6.67 -2.21
CA TYR A 76 10.34 5.24 -2.04
C TYR A 76 9.53 4.66 -3.21
N GLY A 77 10.18 3.81 -4.01
CA GLY A 77 9.60 3.36 -5.27
C GLY A 77 9.33 4.56 -6.20
N ASP A 78 8.13 4.58 -6.77
CA ASP A 78 7.66 5.68 -7.63
C ASP A 78 6.79 6.71 -6.87
N GLY A 79 6.86 6.75 -5.55
CA GLY A 79 6.02 7.62 -4.72
C GLY A 79 4.55 7.20 -4.67
N ALA A 80 4.29 5.92 -4.91
CA ALA A 80 2.97 5.32 -4.86
C ALA A 80 3.01 3.96 -4.13
N VAL A 81 1.96 3.65 -3.39
CA VAL A 81 1.82 2.37 -2.69
C VAL A 81 0.43 1.79 -2.91
N MET A 82 0.34 0.47 -2.99
CA MET A 82 -0.93 -0.26 -3.04
C MET A 82 -1.40 -0.52 -1.61
N GLY A 83 -2.65 -0.15 -1.29
CA GLY A 83 -3.28 -0.45 -0.02
C GLY A 83 -3.86 -1.85 0.00
N VAL A 84 -3.51 -2.64 1.03
CA VAL A 84 -3.96 -4.03 1.22
C VAL A 84 -4.63 -4.21 2.59
N PRO A 85 -5.76 -3.55 2.84
CA PRO A 85 -6.31 -3.42 4.19
C PRO A 85 -6.72 -4.74 4.84
N ALA A 86 -6.94 -5.79 4.09
CA ALA A 86 -7.27 -7.09 4.67
C ALA A 86 -6.06 -7.79 5.33
N HIS A 87 -4.81 -7.39 4.99
CA HIS A 87 -3.59 -8.12 5.37
C HIS A 87 -2.43 -7.21 5.82
N ASP A 88 -2.70 -5.92 6.02
CA ASP A 88 -1.79 -4.95 6.63
C ASP A 88 -2.56 -4.16 7.69
N GLU A 89 -2.07 -4.16 8.94
CA GLU A 89 -2.74 -3.54 10.09
C GLU A 89 -2.97 -2.04 9.91
N ARG A 90 -1.96 -1.34 9.35
CA ARG A 90 -2.04 0.11 9.16
C ARG A 90 -2.99 0.48 8.03
N ASP A 91 -3.04 -0.33 6.97
CA ASP A 91 -4.00 -0.15 5.88
C ASP A 91 -5.42 -0.53 6.33
N PHE A 92 -5.55 -1.52 7.22
CA PHE A 92 -6.82 -1.87 7.86
C PHE A 92 -7.38 -0.68 8.65
N ALA A 93 -6.56 -0.05 9.50
CA ALA A 93 -6.96 1.13 10.27
C ALA A 93 -7.36 2.28 9.34
N PHE A 94 -6.61 2.53 8.27
CA PHE A 94 -6.92 3.53 7.26
C PHE A 94 -8.24 3.24 6.56
N ALA A 95 -8.45 2.02 6.09
CA ALA A 95 -9.68 1.61 5.43
C ALA A 95 -10.91 1.72 6.34
N ARG A 96 -10.78 1.38 7.62
CA ARG A 96 -11.83 1.57 8.63
C ARG A 96 -12.16 3.05 8.84
N LYS A 97 -11.13 3.90 8.96
CA LYS A 97 -11.28 5.35 9.15
C LYS A 97 -12.04 6.00 8.00
N TYR A 98 -11.75 5.60 6.77
CA TYR A 98 -12.33 6.20 5.56
C TYR A 98 -13.42 5.35 4.91
N ASN A 99 -13.88 4.29 5.57
CA ASN A 99 -14.92 3.38 5.08
C ASN A 99 -14.61 2.80 3.69
N LEU A 100 -13.34 2.43 3.47
CA LEU A 100 -12.91 1.79 2.23
C LEU A 100 -13.21 0.29 2.25
N HIS A 101 -13.31 -0.29 1.05
CA HIS A 101 -13.53 -1.71 0.91
C HIS A 101 -12.34 -2.53 1.44
N ILE A 102 -12.62 -3.56 2.23
CA ILE A 102 -11.63 -4.52 2.74
C ILE A 102 -11.93 -5.87 2.09
N LYS A 103 -11.04 -6.33 1.21
CA LYS A 103 -11.18 -7.58 0.46
C LYS A 103 -10.19 -8.63 0.97
N PRO A 104 -10.62 -9.63 1.77
CA PRO A 104 -9.77 -10.73 2.18
C PRO A 104 -9.34 -11.57 0.97
N VAL A 105 -8.04 -11.81 0.86
CA VAL A 105 -7.44 -12.63 -0.21
C VAL A 105 -6.51 -13.71 0.33
N ILE A 106 -6.41 -13.82 1.66
CA ILE A 106 -5.71 -14.90 2.35
C ILE A 106 -6.67 -15.51 3.37
N ASP A 107 -6.80 -16.81 3.34
CA ASP A 107 -7.53 -17.62 4.32
C ASP A 107 -6.56 -18.46 5.14
N VAL A 108 -6.83 -18.60 6.42
CA VAL A 108 -6.16 -19.53 7.32
C VAL A 108 -7.21 -20.47 7.89
N GLU A 109 -7.07 -21.75 7.58
CA GLU A 109 -8.04 -22.78 7.95
C GLU A 109 -8.45 -22.69 9.43
N GLY A 110 -9.76 -22.74 9.67
CA GLY A 110 -10.35 -22.66 11.01
C GLY A 110 -10.37 -21.26 11.63
N ARG A 111 -10.05 -20.20 10.89
CA ARG A 111 -10.04 -18.82 11.38
C ARG A 111 -10.90 -17.91 10.51
N PRO A 112 -12.17 -17.64 10.89
CA PRO A 112 -13.04 -16.77 10.11
C PRO A 112 -12.53 -15.32 10.13
N TYR A 113 -12.46 -14.70 8.95
CA TYR A 113 -12.08 -13.29 8.79
C TYR A 113 -13.23 -12.35 9.22
N SER A 114 -12.90 -11.26 9.91
CA SER A 114 -13.84 -10.19 10.26
C SER A 114 -13.24 -8.82 9.98
N THR A 115 -14.05 -7.89 9.52
CA THR A 115 -13.65 -6.49 9.32
C THR A 115 -13.87 -5.62 10.56
N GLU A 116 -14.33 -6.18 11.67
CA GLU A 116 -14.66 -5.41 12.88
C GLU A 116 -13.41 -5.01 13.67
N ALA A 117 -12.42 -5.91 13.75
CA ALA A 117 -11.18 -5.66 14.45
C ALA A 117 -10.01 -6.40 13.78
N TRP A 118 -8.84 -5.78 13.80
CA TRP A 118 -7.61 -6.41 13.34
C TRP A 118 -7.24 -7.62 14.20
N GLN A 119 -6.69 -8.64 13.54
CA GLN A 119 -6.11 -9.82 14.19
C GLN A 119 -4.75 -10.15 13.56
N ASP A 120 -3.76 -10.46 14.38
CA ASP A 120 -2.38 -10.69 13.94
C ASP A 120 -2.24 -11.75 12.85
N TRP A 121 -3.12 -12.77 12.85
CA TRP A 121 -3.09 -13.83 11.84
C TRP A 121 -3.51 -13.36 10.43
N TYR A 122 -4.11 -12.17 10.29
CA TYR A 122 -4.44 -11.61 8.97
C TYR A 122 -3.18 -11.37 8.13
N ALA A 123 -2.02 -11.19 8.78
CA ALA A 123 -0.72 -11.05 8.14
C ALA A 123 0.10 -12.35 8.05
N ASP A 124 -0.50 -13.52 8.36
CA ASP A 124 0.19 -14.81 8.39
C ASP A 124 0.52 -15.32 6.98
N LYS A 125 1.77 -15.15 6.58
CA LYS A 125 2.29 -15.59 5.28
C LYS A 125 2.63 -17.08 5.22
N GLN A 126 2.71 -17.77 6.36
CA GLN A 126 3.17 -19.15 6.40
C GLN A 126 2.03 -20.14 6.22
N ARG A 127 0.91 -19.92 6.93
CA ARG A 127 -0.25 -20.81 6.91
C ARG A 127 -1.32 -20.37 5.93
N GLY A 128 -1.28 -19.13 5.49
CA GLY A 128 -2.26 -18.56 4.58
C GLY A 128 -2.28 -19.22 3.21
N ARG A 129 -3.48 -19.31 2.64
CA ARG A 129 -3.73 -19.68 1.24
C ARG A 129 -4.50 -18.57 0.56
N CYS A 130 -4.18 -18.33 -0.70
CA CYS A 130 -4.88 -17.32 -1.49
C CYS A 130 -6.33 -17.73 -1.73
N ILE A 131 -7.23 -16.75 -1.59
CA ILE A 131 -8.67 -16.83 -1.91
C ILE A 131 -9.07 -15.55 -2.64
N ASN A 132 -10.19 -15.55 -3.32
CA ASN A 132 -10.74 -14.38 -4.03
C ASN A 132 -9.71 -13.70 -4.96
N SER A 133 -8.78 -14.45 -5.50
CA SER A 133 -7.61 -14.00 -6.26
C SER A 133 -7.50 -14.68 -7.64
N GLY A 134 -8.58 -15.35 -8.10
CA GLY A 134 -8.66 -15.98 -9.42
C GLY A 134 -7.63 -17.07 -9.60
N VAL A 135 -6.71 -16.89 -10.55
CA VAL A 135 -5.67 -17.89 -10.85
C VAL A 135 -4.73 -18.20 -9.69
N LEU A 136 -4.69 -17.34 -8.68
CA LEU A 136 -3.84 -17.50 -7.51
C LEU A 136 -4.53 -18.28 -6.38
N ASP A 137 -5.82 -18.59 -6.49
CA ASP A 137 -6.58 -19.27 -5.43
C ASP A 137 -5.96 -20.61 -5.05
N GLY A 138 -5.87 -20.88 -3.74
CA GLY A 138 -5.23 -22.07 -3.18
C GLY A 138 -3.71 -22.02 -3.07
N MET A 139 -3.04 -21.06 -3.70
CA MET A 139 -1.59 -20.93 -3.65
C MET A 139 -1.10 -20.48 -2.27
N SER A 140 0.10 -20.93 -1.92
CA SER A 140 0.85 -20.37 -0.78
C SER A 140 1.39 -18.99 -1.14
N TYR A 141 1.84 -18.25 -0.12
CA TYR A 141 2.48 -16.92 -0.32
C TYR A 141 3.60 -16.96 -1.37
N GLN A 142 4.50 -17.93 -1.29
CA GLN A 142 5.63 -18.02 -2.22
C GLN A 142 5.19 -18.32 -3.65
N GLN A 143 4.27 -19.27 -3.82
CA GLN A 143 3.73 -19.61 -5.14
C GLN A 143 3.01 -18.41 -5.77
N ALA A 144 2.16 -17.73 -5.00
CA ALA A 144 1.45 -16.55 -5.48
C ALA A 144 2.40 -15.38 -5.81
N ALA A 145 3.46 -15.18 -5.02
CA ALA A 145 4.44 -14.13 -5.29
C ALA A 145 5.22 -14.38 -6.59
N ASP A 146 5.57 -15.63 -6.86
CA ASP A 146 6.26 -16.02 -8.10
C ASP A 146 5.32 -15.87 -9.30
N GLU A 147 4.07 -16.35 -9.21
CA GLU A 147 3.07 -16.23 -10.28
C GLU A 147 2.74 -14.77 -10.60
N VAL A 148 2.57 -13.91 -9.58
CA VAL A 148 2.34 -12.47 -9.79
C VAL A 148 3.54 -11.83 -10.48
N ALA A 149 4.78 -12.19 -10.11
CA ALA A 149 5.97 -11.66 -10.77
C ALA A 149 6.01 -12.03 -12.27
N ASP A 150 5.67 -13.28 -12.59
CA ASP A 150 5.60 -13.75 -13.98
C ASP A 150 4.50 -13.04 -14.77
N LEU A 151 3.31 -12.87 -14.19
CA LEU A 151 2.21 -12.10 -14.80
C LEU A 151 2.60 -10.64 -15.07
N MET A 152 3.29 -10.00 -14.13
CA MET A 152 3.75 -8.61 -14.31
C MET A 152 4.83 -8.50 -15.39
N ALA A 153 5.77 -9.45 -15.44
CA ALA A 153 6.81 -9.50 -16.47
C ALA A 153 6.22 -9.69 -17.87
N LEU A 154 5.23 -10.60 -18.02
CA LEU A 154 4.54 -10.84 -19.29
C LEU A 154 3.81 -9.60 -19.81
N GLN A 155 3.29 -8.76 -18.91
CA GLN A 155 2.61 -7.51 -19.26
C GLN A 155 3.57 -6.32 -19.41
N GLY A 156 4.86 -6.49 -19.12
CA GLY A 156 5.84 -5.39 -19.12
C GLY A 156 5.61 -4.36 -18.00
N LEU A 157 4.89 -4.73 -16.92
CA LEU A 157 4.51 -3.85 -15.84
C LEU A 157 5.45 -3.94 -14.62
N GLY A 158 6.32 -4.95 -14.58
CA GLY A 158 7.23 -5.14 -13.46
C GLY A 158 8.08 -6.38 -13.59
N GLU A 159 9.06 -6.49 -12.70
CA GLU A 159 9.96 -7.64 -12.61
C GLU A 159 10.30 -7.95 -11.15
N LYS A 160 10.75 -9.16 -10.89
CA LYS A 160 11.24 -9.57 -9.58
C LYS A 160 12.60 -8.92 -9.32
N LYS A 161 12.68 -8.06 -8.30
CA LYS A 161 13.90 -7.33 -7.96
C LYS A 161 14.33 -7.62 -6.52
N THR A 162 15.59 -7.99 -6.34
CA THR A 162 16.18 -8.11 -5.02
C THR A 162 16.84 -6.79 -4.63
N THR A 163 16.36 -6.15 -3.56
CA THR A 163 16.95 -4.93 -3.03
C THR A 163 17.67 -5.23 -1.72
N TRP A 164 18.95 -4.95 -1.67
CA TRP A 164 19.75 -5.08 -0.45
C TRP A 164 19.56 -3.81 0.38
N ARG A 165 18.98 -3.94 1.57
CA ARG A 165 18.93 -2.85 2.54
C ARG A 165 20.18 -2.92 3.42
N LEU A 166 21.18 -2.13 3.09
CA LEU A 166 22.26 -1.80 4.01
C LEU A 166 21.74 -0.70 4.96
N ARG A 167 21.52 -1.05 6.22
CA ARG A 167 21.43 -0.01 7.24
C ARG A 167 22.86 0.48 7.47
N ASP A 168 23.09 1.79 7.36
CA ASP A 168 24.34 2.42 7.76
C ASP A 168 24.56 2.11 9.25
N TRP A 169 25.35 1.10 9.51
CA TRP A 169 25.78 0.73 10.85
C TRP A 169 26.92 1.66 11.26
N GLY A 170 26.59 2.74 11.98
CA GLY A 170 27.39 3.31 13.03
C GLY A 170 28.79 3.84 12.73
N ILE A 171 29.31 3.78 11.51
CA ILE A 171 30.66 4.31 11.19
C ILE A 171 30.69 5.84 11.27
N SER A 172 29.57 6.51 11.04
CA SER A 172 29.44 7.97 11.14
C SER A 172 29.25 8.51 12.57
N ARG A 173 29.12 7.62 13.58
CA ARG A 173 28.87 8.04 14.98
C ARG A 173 30.12 8.06 15.86
N GLN A 174 31.26 7.63 15.39
CA GLN A 174 32.51 7.76 16.15
C GLN A 174 33.12 9.12 15.84
N ARG A 175 32.72 10.14 16.61
CA ARG A 175 33.53 11.33 16.81
C ARG A 175 34.56 11.00 17.88
N TYR A 176 35.80 11.06 17.48
CA TYR A 176 36.93 11.17 18.39
C TYR A 176 37.01 12.59 18.94
#